data_74420689817f237d6e705e93e51ebfa3
#
_entry.id   74420689817f237d6e705e93e51ebfa3
#
_cell.length_a   1.000
_cell.length_b   1.000
_cell.length_c   1.000
_cell.angle_alpha   90.00
_cell.angle_beta   90.00
_cell.angle_gamma   90.00
#
_symmetry.space_group_name_H-M   'P 1'
#
loop_
_entity.id
_entity.type
_entity.pdbx_description
1 polymer ?
#
loop_
_entity_poly.entity_id
_entity_poly.type
_entity_poly.pdbx_seq_one_letter_code
_entity_poly.pdbx_strand_id
1 'polypeptide(L)'
;VIGSNGINMINLRTEWTGGPKSTNGAYGFYPVESEDVLIDGCVAIGASDAGIYVGQSKNIIVRNSIAQYNVAGIEIENSYYADVYNNLASHNTAGILVFDLPDLPQQGGHHIRVFDNKSIDNDTDNFAPEGNIVGEVPRGTGIIVMANSDVEIFDNLMSGNGTVTVSYTHLRAHETKA
;
A
#
# COMPACT_ATOMS: atom_id res chain seq x y z
N VAL A 1 -9.02 11.99 -3.47
CA VAL A 1 -10.49 11.85 -3.51
C VAL A 1 -10.94 11.37 -2.15
N ILE A 2 -11.92 12.01 -1.55
CA ILE A 2 -12.41 11.70 -0.20
C ILE A 2 -13.94 11.60 -0.23
N GLY A 3 -14.52 10.60 0.46
CA GLY A 3 -15.95 10.47 0.69
C GLY A 3 -16.78 10.32 -0.59
N SER A 4 -16.29 9.54 -1.54
CA SER A 4 -16.90 9.41 -2.87
C SER A 4 -17.31 7.97 -3.19
N ASN A 5 -18.22 7.83 -4.15
CA ASN A 5 -18.68 6.52 -4.64
C ASN A 5 -18.50 6.44 -6.15
N GLY A 6 -18.10 5.26 -6.65
CA GLY A 6 -17.93 5.03 -8.10
C GLY A 6 -16.69 5.70 -8.68
N ILE A 7 -15.55 5.61 -8.00
CA ILE A 7 -14.28 6.21 -8.45
C ILE A 7 -13.60 5.32 -9.48
N ASN A 8 -13.27 5.88 -10.63
CA ASN A 8 -12.47 5.21 -11.65
C ASN A 8 -11.23 6.05 -11.97
N MET A 9 -10.05 5.53 -11.62
CA MET A 9 -8.74 6.08 -11.97
C MET A 9 -8.11 5.13 -13.00
N ILE A 10 -8.05 5.56 -14.26
CA ILE A 10 -7.65 4.67 -15.36
C ILE A 10 -6.55 5.32 -16.19
N ASN A 11 -5.43 4.59 -16.38
CA ASN A 11 -4.29 5.01 -17.20
C ASN A 11 -3.71 6.38 -16.80
N LEU A 12 -3.65 6.66 -15.51
CA LEU A 12 -3.09 7.90 -14.96
C LEU A 12 -1.64 7.69 -14.53
N ARG A 13 -0.85 8.75 -14.53
CA ARG A 13 0.53 8.74 -14.03
C ARG A 13 0.76 9.88 -13.04
N THR A 14 1.37 9.55 -11.90
CA THR A 14 1.91 10.50 -10.93
C THR A 14 3.39 10.23 -10.75
N GLU A 15 4.21 11.28 -10.68
CA GLU A 15 5.66 11.12 -10.55
C GLU A 15 6.33 12.33 -9.91
N TRP A 16 7.22 12.08 -8.96
CA TRP A 16 8.18 13.05 -8.42
C TRP A 16 9.52 12.84 -9.11
N THR A 17 9.86 13.70 -10.07
CA THR A 17 11.01 13.57 -10.97
C THR A 17 12.37 13.75 -10.28
N GLY A 18 12.40 14.24 -9.05
CA GLY A 18 13.62 14.42 -8.26
C GLY A 18 14.15 13.18 -7.55
N GLY A 19 13.52 12.01 -7.77
CA GLY A 19 13.81 10.76 -7.08
C GLY A 19 13.22 10.70 -5.66
N PRO A 20 13.50 9.61 -4.90
CA PRO A 20 13.00 9.40 -3.55
C PRO A 20 13.49 10.49 -2.58
N LYS A 21 12.56 11.18 -1.93
CA LYS A 21 12.84 12.23 -0.92
C LYS A 21 11.69 12.32 0.06
N SER A 22 11.97 12.53 1.35
CA SER A 22 10.96 12.76 2.38
C SER A 22 10.10 14.01 2.16
N THR A 23 10.56 14.93 1.30
CA THR A 23 9.83 16.15 0.94
C THR A 23 8.90 15.96 -0.27
N ASN A 24 8.87 14.79 -0.89
CA ASN A 24 7.89 14.47 -1.91
C ASN A 24 6.48 14.44 -1.31
N GLY A 25 5.45 14.58 -2.13
CA GLY A 25 4.09 14.36 -1.64
C GLY A 25 3.89 12.92 -1.15
N ALA A 26 3.04 12.76 -0.13
CA ALA A 26 2.84 11.47 0.52
C ALA A 26 2.28 10.41 -0.44
N TYR A 27 1.28 10.75 -1.24
CA TYR A 27 0.53 9.78 -2.03
C TYR A 27 0.47 10.12 -3.51
N GLY A 28 0.68 9.13 -4.38
CA GLY A 28 0.44 9.28 -5.81
C GLY A 28 -1.06 9.25 -6.15
N PHE A 29 -1.75 8.21 -5.72
CA PHE A 29 -3.21 8.08 -5.78
C PHE A 29 -3.76 7.91 -4.37
N TYR A 30 -4.84 8.64 -4.03
CA TYR A 30 -5.35 8.73 -2.66
C TYR A 30 -6.89 8.79 -2.60
N PRO A 31 -7.60 7.70 -2.92
CA PRO A 31 -8.98 7.54 -2.53
C PRO A 31 -9.08 7.11 -1.06
N VAL A 32 -9.90 7.83 -0.29
CA VAL A 32 -10.12 7.57 1.13
C VAL A 32 -11.58 7.76 1.48
N GLU A 33 -12.08 7.02 2.50
CA GLU A 33 -13.49 7.03 2.92
C GLU A 33 -14.45 6.86 1.72
N SER A 34 -14.12 5.98 0.79
CA SER A 34 -14.78 5.87 -0.50
C SER A 34 -15.30 4.46 -0.79
N GLU A 35 -16.23 4.35 -1.74
CA GLU A 35 -16.84 3.08 -2.14
C GLU A 35 -16.76 2.89 -3.65
N ASP A 36 -16.68 1.62 -4.10
CA ASP A 36 -16.59 1.26 -5.50
C ASP A 36 -15.40 1.94 -6.20
N VAL A 37 -14.19 1.64 -5.72
CA VAL A 37 -12.93 2.24 -6.18
C VAL A 37 -12.25 1.33 -7.19
N LEU A 38 -12.01 1.81 -8.39
CA LEU A 38 -11.18 1.16 -9.41
C LEU A 38 -9.94 1.99 -9.72
N ILE A 39 -8.76 1.38 -9.56
CA ILE A 39 -7.47 1.90 -10.03
C ILE A 39 -6.92 0.89 -11.04
N ASP A 40 -6.85 1.26 -12.31
CA ASP A 40 -6.50 0.35 -13.42
C ASP A 40 -5.49 0.99 -14.37
N GLY A 41 -4.38 0.31 -14.64
CA GLY A 41 -3.36 0.77 -15.58
C GLY A 41 -2.62 2.04 -15.15
N CYS A 42 -2.61 2.34 -13.85
CA CYS A 42 -2.00 3.55 -13.31
C CYS A 42 -0.50 3.38 -13.00
N VAL A 43 0.22 4.49 -12.97
CA VAL A 43 1.65 4.53 -12.63
C VAL A 43 1.89 5.54 -11.51
N ALA A 44 2.54 5.11 -10.41
CA ALA A 44 2.89 5.96 -9.27
C ALA A 44 4.37 5.85 -8.92
N ILE A 45 5.10 6.97 -8.93
CA ILE A 45 6.55 6.99 -8.74
C ILE A 45 6.97 8.06 -7.75
N GLY A 46 7.74 7.68 -6.72
CA GLY A 46 8.47 8.59 -5.86
C GLY A 46 7.67 9.19 -4.70
N ALA A 47 6.53 8.62 -4.34
CA ALA A 47 5.73 9.06 -3.19
C ALA A 47 6.47 8.78 -1.87
N SER A 48 6.44 9.73 -0.93
CA SER A 48 7.14 9.61 0.36
C SER A 48 6.37 8.79 1.41
N ASP A 49 5.21 8.27 1.03
CA ASP A 49 4.39 7.34 1.81
C ASP A 49 3.96 6.20 0.87
N ALA A 50 2.85 6.28 0.17
CA ALA A 50 2.44 5.22 -0.75
C ALA A 50 2.20 5.73 -2.18
N GLY A 51 2.70 4.96 -3.17
CA GLY A 51 2.42 5.25 -4.58
C GLY A 51 0.93 5.17 -4.89
N ILE A 52 0.31 4.06 -4.52
CA ILE A 52 -1.13 3.83 -4.62
C ILE A 52 -1.64 3.54 -3.22
N TYR A 53 -2.43 4.44 -2.66
CA TYR A 53 -3.06 4.30 -1.36
C TYR A 53 -4.58 4.23 -1.52
N VAL A 54 -5.22 3.27 -0.87
CA VAL A 54 -6.68 3.23 -0.71
C VAL A 54 -6.98 2.97 0.75
N GLY A 55 -7.56 3.95 1.43
CA GLY A 55 -7.80 3.87 2.87
C GLY A 55 -9.25 4.03 3.26
N GLN A 56 -9.67 3.33 4.32
CA GLN A 56 -11.00 3.45 4.94
C GLN A 56 -12.14 3.33 3.92
N SER A 57 -11.94 2.47 2.94
CA SER A 57 -12.79 2.33 1.76
C SER A 57 -13.33 0.91 1.61
N LYS A 58 -14.25 0.69 0.67
CA LYS A 58 -14.81 -0.65 0.41
C LYS A 58 -15.09 -0.88 -1.07
N ASN A 59 -15.16 -2.16 -1.47
CA ASN A 59 -15.33 -2.58 -2.85
C ASN A 59 -14.24 -2.01 -3.76
N ILE A 60 -13.01 -2.47 -3.55
CA ILE A 60 -11.81 -1.89 -4.14
C ILE A 60 -11.21 -2.85 -5.16
N ILE A 61 -10.79 -2.32 -6.30
CA ILE A 61 -9.97 -3.04 -7.27
C ILE A 61 -8.76 -2.18 -7.61
N VAL A 62 -7.55 -2.72 -7.38
CA VAL A 62 -6.28 -2.15 -7.83
C VAL A 62 -5.61 -3.16 -8.75
N ARG A 63 -5.48 -2.84 -10.03
CA ARG A 63 -4.95 -3.79 -11.00
C ARG A 63 -4.14 -3.15 -12.13
N ASN A 64 -3.35 -3.99 -12.83
CA ASN A 64 -2.59 -3.62 -14.03
C ASN A 64 -1.72 -2.37 -13.84
N SER A 65 -1.39 -2.03 -12.59
CA SER A 65 -0.74 -0.77 -12.22
C SER A 65 0.71 -0.97 -11.84
N ILE A 66 1.49 0.10 -11.89
CA ILE A 66 2.92 0.11 -11.58
C ILE A 66 3.17 1.10 -10.44
N ALA A 67 3.82 0.63 -9.38
CA ALA A 67 4.26 1.46 -8.26
C ALA A 67 5.76 1.27 -8.02
N GLN A 68 6.54 2.33 -8.22
CA GLN A 68 8.01 2.25 -8.17
C GLN A 68 8.63 3.42 -7.41
N TYR A 69 9.74 3.14 -6.70
CA TYR A 69 10.51 4.15 -5.98
C TYR A 69 9.70 4.93 -4.94
N ASN A 70 8.66 4.33 -4.37
CA ASN A 70 7.89 4.86 -3.26
C ASN A 70 8.39 4.26 -1.94
N VAL A 71 7.90 4.74 -0.82
CA VAL A 71 8.07 4.02 0.45
C VAL A 71 7.20 2.76 0.40
N ALA A 72 5.89 2.87 0.36
CA ALA A 72 5.02 1.75 0.04
C ALA A 72 4.64 1.80 -1.44
N GLY A 73 4.73 0.67 -2.15
CA GLY A 73 4.25 0.62 -3.53
C GLY A 73 2.74 0.76 -3.61
N ILE A 74 2.03 -0.19 -3.03
CA ILE A 74 0.57 -0.23 -2.94
C ILE A 74 0.19 -0.43 -1.48
N GLU A 75 -0.75 0.35 -0.97
CA GLU A 75 -1.25 0.25 0.40
C GLU A 75 -2.78 0.23 0.43
N ILE A 76 -3.32 -0.79 1.08
CA ILE A 76 -4.74 -0.94 1.40
C ILE A 76 -4.86 -0.84 2.91
N GLU A 77 -5.44 0.25 3.39
CA GLU A 77 -5.48 0.56 4.82
C GLU A 77 -6.92 0.64 5.33
N ASN A 78 -7.19 -0.04 6.45
CA ASN A 78 -8.49 -0.01 7.14
C ASN A 78 -9.68 -0.18 6.17
N SER A 79 -9.58 -1.11 5.23
CA SER A 79 -10.50 -1.22 4.11
C SER A 79 -11.15 -2.60 4.03
N TYR A 80 -12.27 -2.69 3.30
CA TYR A 80 -13.05 -3.92 3.17
C TYR A 80 -13.25 -4.30 1.71
N TYR A 81 -13.16 -5.60 1.42
CA TYR A 81 -13.43 -6.16 0.09
C TYR A 81 -12.54 -5.55 -0.99
N ALA A 82 -11.25 -5.84 -0.93
CA ALA A 82 -10.28 -5.35 -1.90
C ALA A 82 -9.64 -6.50 -2.70
N ASP A 83 -9.54 -6.32 -4.02
CA ASP A 83 -8.76 -7.15 -4.93
C ASP A 83 -7.56 -6.34 -5.46
N VAL A 84 -6.36 -6.81 -5.17
CA VAL A 84 -5.10 -6.22 -5.64
C VAL A 84 -4.40 -7.23 -6.51
N TYR A 85 -4.40 -7.04 -7.83
CA TYR A 85 -3.87 -8.06 -8.75
C TYR A 85 -3.28 -7.52 -10.06
N ASN A 86 -2.42 -8.33 -10.69
CA ASN A 86 -1.70 -7.97 -11.92
C ASN A 86 -0.91 -6.66 -11.82
N ASN A 87 -0.42 -6.29 -10.63
CA ASN A 87 0.37 -5.09 -10.45
C ASN A 87 1.87 -5.41 -10.41
N LEU A 88 2.67 -4.39 -10.72
CA LEU A 88 4.11 -4.38 -10.48
C LEU A 88 4.43 -3.38 -9.36
N ALA A 89 4.89 -3.89 -8.22
CA ALA A 89 5.46 -3.08 -7.14
C ALA A 89 6.98 -3.37 -7.08
N SER A 90 7.80 -2.43 -7.53
CA SER A 90 9.25 -2.66 -7.60
C SER A 90 10.06 -1.44 -7.23
N HIS A 91 11.25 -1.68 -6.68
CA HIS A 91 12.15 -0.61 -6.22
C HIS A 91 11.50 0.36 -5.21
N ASN A 92 10.51 -0.12 -4.45
CA ASN A 92 10.00 0.61 -3.29
C ASN A 92 10.80 0.23 -2.05
N THR A 93 10.54 0.85 -0.91
CA THR A 93 11.00 0.32 0.38
C THR A 93 10.26 -0.98 0.70
N ALA A 94 8.95 -0.98 0.47
CA ALA A 94 8.09 -2.16 0.55
C ALA A 94 7.11 -2.22 -0.61
N GLY A 95 6.78 -3.44 -1.08
CA GLY A 95 5.96 -3.64 -2.26
C GLY A 95 4.48 -3.39 -2.02
N ILE A 96 3.81 -4.27 -1.26
CA ILE A 96 2.36 -4.20 -1.01
C ILE A 96 2.09 -4.29 0.49
N LEU A 97 1.32 -3.35 1.01
CA LEU A 97 0.94 -3.25 2.41
C LEU A 97 -0.57 -3.40 2.56
N VAL A 98 -0.98 -4.21 3.54
CA VAL A 98 -2.38 -4.39 3.93
C VAL A 98 -2.46 -4.11 5.43
N PHE A 99 -2.83 -2.89 5.79
CA PHE A 99 -2.78 -2.39 7.16
C PHE A 99 -4.17 -2.16 7.74
N ASP A 100 -4.30 -2.38 9.04
CA ASP A 100 -5.41 -1.92 9.86
C ASP A 100 -4.83 -1.17 11.06
N LEU A 101 -4.90 0.14 11.01
CA LEU A 101 -4.37 1.03 12.02
C LEU A 101 -5.44 1.39 13.06
N PRO A 102 -5.05 1.57 14.32
CA PRO A 102 -5.98 2.02 15.34
C PRO A 102 -6.36 3.50 15.15
N ASP A 103 -7.41 3.91 15.81
CA ASP A 103 -7.83 5.31 15.91
C ASP A 103 -8.25 5.98 14.59
N LEU A 104 -8.49 5.19 13.54
CA LEU A 104 -9.11 5.68 12.31
C LEU A 104 -10.64 5.48 12.35
N PRO A 105 -11.41 6.30 11.60
CA PRO A 105 -12.88 6.18 11.57
C PRO A 105 -13.40 4.81 11.18
N GLN A 106 -12.76 4.14 10.22
CA GLN A 106 -13.02 2.74 9.85
C GLN A 106 -11.93 1.84 10.39
N GLN A 107 -12.30 0.77 11.04
CA GLN A 107 -11.40 -0.24 11.62
C GLN A 107 -11.85 -1.66 11.28
N GLY A 108 -10.99 -2.63 11.53
CA GLY A 108 -11.29 -4.04 11.27
C GLY A 108 -11.20 -4.38 9.79
N GLY A 109 -10.13 -3.96 9.12
CA GLY A 109 -9.84 -4.29 7.73
C GLY A 109 -9.95 -5.78 7.44
N HIS A 110 -10.67 -6.18 6.37
CA HIS A 110 -10.94 -7.57 6.09
C HIS A 110 -11.33 -7.86 4.63
N HIS A 111 -11.30 -9.16 4.26
CA HIS A 111 -11.63 -9.65 2.92
C HIS A 111 -10.78 -9.00 1.85
N ILE A 112 -9.47 -9.07 2.01
CA ILE A 112 -8.49 -8.52 1.08
C ILE A 112 -7.82 -9.67 0.33
N ARG A 113 -7.81 -9.62 -1.00
CA ARG A 113 -7.09 -10.58 -1.83
C ARG A 113 -5.94 -9.90 -2.57
N VAL A 114 -4.75 -10.47 -2.42
CA VAL A 114 -3.53 -9.99 -3.09
C VAL A 114 -3.00 -11.13 -3.95
N PHE A 115 -3.15 -11.05 -5.27
CA PHE A 115 -2.84 -12.18 -6.15
C PHE A 115 -2.33 -11.74 -7.54
N ASP A 116 -1.60 -12.63 -8.21
CA ASP A 116 -1.03 -12.38 -9.55
C ASP A 116 -0.17 -11.09 -9.64
N ASN A 117 0.38 -10.60 -8.52
CA ASN A 117 1.25 -9.43 -8.55
C ASN A 117 2.73 -9.81 -8.69
N LYS A 118 3.52 -8.84 -9.12
CA LYS A 118 4.97 -8.88 -9.04
C LYS A 118 5.44 -7.87 -8.00
N SER A 119 5.89 -8.36 -6.84
CA SER A 119 6.53 -7.55 -5.79
C SER A 119 8.01 -7.89 -5.76
N ILE A 120 8.81 -7.14 -6.53
CA ILE A 120 10.18 -7.50 -6.85
C ILE A 120 11.15 -6.36 -6.62
N ASP A 121 12.37 -6.70 -6.16
CA ASP A 121 13.46 -5.74 -6.01
C ASP A 121 13.06 -4.50 -5.19
N ASN A 122 12.28 -4.67 -4.11
CA ASN A 122 11.91 -3.56 -3.24
C ASN A 122 13.08 -3.24 -2.31
N ASP A 123 14.00 -2.44 -2.79
CA ASP A 123 15.33 -2.21 -2.24
C ASP A 123 15.66 -0.72 -1.98
N THR A 124 14.71 0.18 -2.17
CA THR A 124 14.87 1.62 -1.87
C THR A 124 14.93 1.84 -0.36
N ASP A 125 15.90 2.64 0.09
CA ASP A 125 15.98 3.04 1.50
C ASP A 125 14.68 3.75 1.91
N ASN A 126 14.24 3.52 3.15
CA ASN A 126 13.04 4.15 3.65
C ASN A 126 13.25 5.67 3.78
N PHE A 127 12.48 6.43 3.04
CA PHE A 127 12.55 7.90 3.01
C PHE A 127 11.25 8.56 3.47
N ALA A 128 10.39 7.84 4.20
CA ALA A 128 9.19 8.41 4.80
C ALA A 128 9.56 9.58 5.71
N PRO A 129 8.71 10.62 5.80
CA PRO A 129 8.85 11.64 6.81
C PRO A 129 8.84 11.04 8.22
N GLU A 130 9.61 11.63 9.12
CA GLU A 130 9.67 11.20 10.52
C GLU A 130 8.26 11.21 11.16
N GLY A 131 7.93 10.13 11.86
CA GLY A 131 6.65 9.95 12.54
C GLY A 131 5.55 9.30 11.72
N ASN A 132 5.74 9.06 10.42
CA ASN A 132 4.80 8.26 9.63
C ASN A 132 4.95 6.78 9.94
N ILE A 133 3.83 6.05 10.02
CA ILE A 133 3.85 4.60 10.32
C ILE A 133 4.62 3.79 9.27
N VAL A 134 4.54 4.18 8.01
CA VAL A 134 5.30 3.53 6.93
C VAL A 134 6.82 3.70 7.09
N GLY A 135 7.28 4.64 7.91
CA GLY A 135 8.68 4.81 8.29
C GLY A 135 9.24 3.62 9.07
N GLU A 136 8.39 2.86 9.75
CA GLU A 136 8.77 1.66 10.50
C GLU A 136 8.84 0.41 9.61
N VAL A 137 8.42 0.47 8.37
CA VAL A 137 8.43 -0.67 7.45
C VAL A 137 9.86 -0.95 7.00
N PRO A 138 10.36 -2.18 7.19
CA PRO A 138 11.72 -2.53 6.80
C PRO A 138 11.90 -2.47 5.28
N ARG A 139 12.99 -1.87 4.84
CA ARG A 139 13.46 -1.97 3.46
C ARG A 139 13.57 -3.43 3.03
N GLY A 140 13.17 -3.73 1.82
CA GLY A 140 13.24 -5.09 1.30
C GLY A 140 12.05 -5.96 1.69
N THR A 141 10.92 -5.35 1.99
CA THR A 141 9.66 -6.08 2.26
C THR A 141 8.89 -6.29 0.96
N GLY A 142 8.52 -7.54 0.68
CA GLY A 142 7.66 -7.89 -0.46
C GLY A 142 6.20 -7.54 -0.20
N ILE A 143 5.56 -8.26 0.71
CA ILE A 143 4.18 -8.02 1.17
C ILE A 143 4.17 -8.01 2.70
N ILE A 144 3.44 -7.08 3.30
CA ILE A 144 3.19 -7.09 4.74
C ILE A 144 1.70 -6.92 5.04
N VAL A 145 1.19 -7.76 5.92
CA VAL A 145 -0.17 -7.69 6.45
C VAL A 145 -0.08 -7.35 7.93
N MET A 146 -0.81 -6.32 8.35
CA MET A 146 -0.84 -5.90 9.75
C MET A 146 -2.29 -5.73 10.22
N ALA A 147 -2.65 -6.56 11.22
CA ALA A 147 -3.92 -6.48 11.95
C ALA A 147 -5.22 -6.66 11.12
N ASN A 148 -5.13 -7.02 9.85
CA ASN A 148 -6.29 -7.37 9.01
C ASN A 148 -6.73 -8.82 9.24
N SER A 149 -8.01 -9.11 8.99
CA SER A 149 -8.57 -10.46 8.96
C SER A 149 -8.98 -10.88 7.54
N ASP A 150 -9.13 -12.18 7.33
CA ASP A 150 -9.57 -12.73 6.04
C ASP A 150 -8.75 -12.19 4.85
N VAL A 151 -7.42 -12.30 4.94
CA VAL A 151 -6.50 -11.90 3.88
C VAL A 151 -6.01 -13.12 3.13
N GLU A 152 -6.20 -13.14 1.82
CA GLU A 152 -5.70 -14.19 0.93
C GLU A 152 -4.54 -13.65 0.08
N ILE A 153 -3.41 -14.36 0.10
CA ILE A 153 -2.21 -14.04 -0.70
C ILE A 153 -1.85 -15.27 -1.52
N PHE A 154 -1.98 -15.21 -2.83
CA PHE A 154 -1.72 -16.35 -3.70
C PHE A 154 -1.23 -15.92 -5.09
N ASP A 155 -0.54 -16.81 -5.80
CA ASP A 155 -0.05 -16.64 -7.17
C ASP A 155 0.79 -15.38 -7.42
N ASN A 156 1.42 -14.79 -6.39
CA ASN A 156 2.30 -13.65 -6.54
C ASN A 156 3.74 -14.07 -6.82
N LEU A 157 4.42 -13.34 -7.68
CA LEU A 157 5.87 -13.43 -7.86
C LEU A 157 6.57 -12.45 -6.92
N MET A 158 7.34 -12.97 -5.98
CA MET A 158 8.15 -12.17 -5.06
C MET A 158 9.62 -12.56 -5.20
N SER A 159 10.47 -11.60 -5.55
CA SER A 159 11.89 -11.83 -5.85
C SER A 159 12.71 -10.59 -5.56
N GLY A 160 13.97 -10.76 -5.16
CA GLY A 160 14.90 -9.65 -4.92
C GLY A 160 14.57 -8.74 -3.74
N ASN A 161 13.57 -9.09 -2.92
CA ASN A 161 13.27 -8.38 -1.69
C ASN A 161 14.25 -8.81 -0.61
N GLY A 162 15.01 -7.87 -0.05
CA GLY A 162 16.19 -8.18 0.75
C GLY A 162 15.90 -8.60 2.20
N THR A 163 14.71 -8.34 2.74
CA THR A 163 14.40 -8.58 4.15
C THR A 163 13.35 -9.67 4.34
N VAL A 164 12.17 -9.51 3.76
CA VAL A 164 11.08 -10.48 3.94
C VAL A 164 10.20 -10.56 2.70
N THR A 165 9.82 -11.77 2.35
CA THR A 165 8.92 -12.01 1.21
C THR A 165 7.48 -11.68 1.58
N VAL A 166 6.95 -12.30 2.64
CA VAL A 166 5.64 -12.00 3.23
C VAL A 166 5.80 -11.93 4.74
N SER A 167 5.30 -10.87 5.34
CA SER A 167 5.24 -10.69 6.79
C SER A 167 3.79 -10.54 7.24
N TYR A 168 3.48 -11.14 8.39
CA TYR A 168 2.22 -10.92 9.10
C TYR A 168 2.53 -10.42 10.50
N THR A 169 1.91 -9.34 10.92
CA THR A 169 2.14 -8.75 12.24
C THR A 169 0.85 -8.21 12.85
N HIS A 170 0.88 -7.99 14.15
CA HIS A 170 -0.17 -7.30 14.90
C HIS A 170 0.40 -6.00 15.46
N LEU A 171 -0.41 -4.95 15.48
CA LEU A 171 -0.10 -3.80 16.32
C LEU A 171 -0.09 -4.26 17.77
N ARG A 172 1.03 -4.06 18.47
CA ARG A 172 1.02 -4.19 19.92
C ARG A 172 0.08 -3.11 20.46
N ALA A 173 -0.90 -3.51 21.26
CA ALA A 173 -1.62 -2.56 22.07
C ALA A 173 -0.57 -1.74 22.83
N HIS A 174 -0.57 -0.43 22.69
CA HIS A 174 0.23 0.43 23.54
C HIS A 174 -0.20 0.14 24.96
N GLU A 175 0.69 -0.44 25.76
CA GLU A 175 0.48 -0.48 27.21
C GLU A 175 0.34 0.98 27.63
N THR A 176 -0.88 1.39 27.92
CA THR A 176 -1.14 2.65 28.61
C THR A 176 -0.43 2.51 29.96
N LYS A 177 0.76 3.12 30.07
CA LYS A 177 1.39 3.29 31.37
C LYS A 177 0.41 4.11 32.23
N ALA A 178 -0.19 3.40 33.19
CA ALA A 178 -0.97 4.03 34.27
C ALA A 178 -0.04 4.91 35.14
#